data_3356d8eee4d386a216517764e4967a6e
#
_entry.id   3356d8eee4d386a216517764e4967a6e
#
_cell.length_a   1.000
_cell.length_b   1.000
_cell.length_c   1.000
_cell.angle_alpha   90.00
_cell.angle_beta   90.00
_cell.angle_gamma   90.00
#
_symmetry.space_group_name_H-M   'P 1'
#
loop_
_entity.id
_entity.type
_entity.pdbx_description
1 polymer ?
#
loop_
_entity_poly.entity_id
_entity_poly.type
_entity_poly.pdbx_seq_one_letter_code
_entity_poly.pdbx_strand_id
1 'polypeptide(L)'
;MKLSELTTDQAADVLCELTPYIANITGDKSLLDELGKKFDSKGKSVAELYTYAAKKCAVLAPLLLKDHRADVFGILSVLNDTTADAVAKQNVLTTILQIRSVFKDKDLLDFFRSFGQGDGTA
;
A
#
# COMPACT_ATOMS: atom_id res chain seq x y z
N MET A 1 -9.79 -6.59 6.48
CA MET A 1 -9.67 -6.14 7.89
C MET A 1 -9.59 -4.63 7.93
N LYS A 2 -10.38 -4.01 8.77
CA LYS A 2 -10.32 -2.55 8.95
C LYS A 2 -9.65 -2.23 10.28
N LEU A 3 -8.77 -1.24 10.27
CA LEU A 3 -8.04 -0.83 11.46
C LEU A 3 -9.00 -0.43 12.60
N SER A 4 -10.10 0.24 12.26
CA SER A 4 -11.08 0.68 13.22
C SER A 4 -11.81 -0.47 13.94
N GLU A 5 -11.73 -1.68 13.42
CA GLU A 5 -12.36 -2.86 14.01
C GLU A 5 -11.44 -3.59 14.99
N LEU A 6 -10.19 -3.15 15.12
CA LEU A 6 -9.20 -3.80 15.96
C LEU A 6 -9.16 -3.19 17.35
N THR A 7 -8.88 -4.02 18.34
CA THR A 7 -8.52 -3.52 19.67
C THR A 7 -7.11 -2.94 19.62
N THR A 8 -6.71 -2.23 20.66
CA THR A 8 -5.35 -1.69 20.76
C THR A 8 -4.31 -2.80 20.69
N ASP A 9 -4.55 -3.91 21.39
CA ASP A 9 -3.63 -5.05 21.36
C ASP A 9 -3.51 -5.64 19.95
N GLN A 10 -4.63 -5.81 19.28
CA GLN A 10 -4.63 -6.34 17.91
C GLN A 10 -3.93 -5.40 16.95
N ALA A 11 -4.17 -4.10 17.08
CA ALA A 11 -3.51 -3.10 16.25
C ALA A 11 -2.00 -3.09 16.49
N ALA A 12 -1.57 -3.24 17.74
CA ALA A 12 -0.15 -3.30 18.06
C ALA A 12 0.52 -4.51 17.39
N ASP A 13 -0.12 -5.67 17.43
CA ASP A 13 0.41 -6.86 16.76
C ASP A 13 0.50 -6.66 15.25
N VAL A 14 -0.55 -6.10 14.65
CA VAL A 14 -0.58 -5.82 13.21
C VAL A 14 0.55 -4.88 12.82
N LEU A 15 0.76 -3.81 13.59
CA LEU A 15 1.84 -2.86 13.33
C LEU A 15 3.21 -3.50 13.41
N CYS A 16 3.43 -4.36 14.42
CA CYS A 16 4.69 -5.07 14.56
C CYS A 16 4.95 -6.00 13.38
N GLU A 17 3.90 -6.66 12.89
CA GLU A 17 4.02 -7.55 11.73
C GLU A 17 4.22 -6.79 10.42
N LEU A 18 3.64 -5.60 10.29
CA LEU A 18 3.78 -4.78 9.08
C LEU A 18 5.13 -4.08 8.99
N THR A 19 5.77 -3.79 10.12
CA THR A 19 6.96 -2.96 10.18
C THR A 19 8.09 -3.44 9.26
N PRO A 20 8.47 -4.73 9.24
CA PRO A 20 9.56 -5.16 8.35
C PRO A 20 9.26 -4.90 6.87
N TYR A 21 8.03 -5.15 6.46
CA TYR A 21 7.64 -4.96 5.06
C TYR A 21 7.62 -3.49 4.68
N ILE A 22 7.08 -2.65 5.57
CA ILE A 22 7.05 -1.20 5.34
C ILE A 22 8.46 -0.64 5.32
N ALA A 23 9.33 -1.09 6.22
CA ALA A 23 10.71 -0.65 6.27
C ALA A 23 11.47 -0.98 4.99
N ASN A 24 11.25 -2.17 4.42
CA ASN A 24 11.87 -2.54 3.16
C ASN A 24 11.43 -1.65 2.02
N ILE A 25 10.15 -1.31 1.97
CA ILE A 25 9.61 -0.45 0.91
C ILE A 25 10.08 0.99 1.11
N THR A 26 10.04 1.51 2.32
CA THR A 26 10.45 2.90 2.60
C THR A 26 11.96 3.09 2.51
N GLY A 27 12.73 2.01 2.57
CA GLY A 27 14.16 2.06 2.31
C GLY A 27 14.54 2.11 0.84
N ASP A 28 13.58 1.91 -0.06
CA ASP A 28 13.82 1.95 -1.50
C ASP A 28 13.61 3.37 -2.02
N LYS A 29 14.71 4.08 -2.23
CA LYS A 29 14.65 5.48 -2.65
C LYS A 29 13.98 5.64 -4.02
N SER A 30 14.25 4.74 -4.95
CA SER A 30 13.65 4.82 -6.29
C SER A 30 12.14 4.70 -6.23
N LEU A 31 11.65 3.78 -5.41
CA LEU A 31 10.21 3.60 -5.21
C LEU A 31 9.58 4.81 -4.55
N LEU A 32 10.23 5.35 -3.50
CA LEU A 32 9.72 6.53 -2.81
C LEU A 32 9.69 7.75 -3.72
N ASP A 33 10.70 7.92 -4.56
CA ASP A 33 10.72 9.01 -5.52
C ASP A 33 9.54 8.93 -6.49
N GLU A 34 9.23 7.72 -6.98
CA GLU A 34 8.07 7.53 -7.85
C GLU A 34 6.75 7.76 -7.14
N LEU A 35 6.62 7.26 -5.90
CA LEU A 35 5.40 7.47 -5.12
C LEU A 35 5.21 8.93 -4.74
N GLY A 36 6.29 9.67 -4.60
CA GLY A 36 6.24 11.08 -4.24
C GLY A 36 5.87 12.01 -5.39
N LYS A 37 5.90 11.53 -6.64
CA LYS A 37 5.53 12.34 -7.78
C LYS A 37 4.04 12.62 -7.76
N LYS A 38 3.68 13.89 -7.85
CA LYS A 38 2.29 14.30 -7.79
C LYS A 38 1.74 14.51 -9.18
N PHE A 39 0.46 14.22 -9.34
CA PHE A 39 -0.28 14.48 -10.56
C PHE A 39 -1.35 15.52 -10.30
N ASP A 40 -1.32 16.60 -11.08
CA ASP A 40 -2.35 17.62 -11.02
C ASP A 40 -3.52 17.18 -11.92
N SER A 41 -4.61 16.76 -11.28
CA SER A 41 -5.81 16.32 -11.98
C SER A 41 -6.69 17.48 -12.44
N LYS A 42 -6.38 18.69 -12.01
CA LYS A 42 -7.20 19.87 -12.32
C LYS A 42 -7.15 20.19 -13.80
N GLY A 43 -8.31 20.31 -14.40
CA GLY A 43 -8.40 20.61 -15.81
C GLY A 43 -8.12 19.46 -16.75
N LYS A 44 -7.92 18.24 -16.22
CA LYS A 44 -7.63 17.07 -17.02
C LYS A 44 -8.91 16.34 -17.42
N SER A 45 -8.93 15.84 -18.66
CA SER A 45 -10.03 15.00 -19.13
C SER A 45 -9.95 13.60 -18.50
N VAL A 46 -11.05 12.85 -18.59
CA VAL A 46 -11.08 11.46 -18.12
C VAL A 46 -10.06 10.62 -18.88
N ALA A 47 -9.91 10.84 -20.18
CA ALA A 47 -8.92 10.12 -20.99
C ALA A 47 -7.49 10.40 -20.51
N GLU A 48 -7.18 11.65 -20.16
CA GLU A 48 -5.86 12.01 -19.64
C GLU A 48 -5.61 11.36 -18.29
N LEU A 49 -6.62 11.27 -17.43
CA LEU A 49 -6.51 10.61 -16.13
C LEU A 49 -6.22 9.11 -16.30
N TYR A 50 -6.92 8.44 -17.20
CA TYR A 50 -6.69 7.03 -17.48
C TYR A 50 -5.29 6.79 -18.06
N THR A 51 -4.84 7.67 -18.95
CA THR A 51 -3.49 7.58 -19.53
C THR A 51 -2.44 7.71 -18.45
N TYR A 52 -2.61 8.67 -17.55
CA TYR A 52 -1.67 8.84 -16.44
C TYR A 52 -1.66 7.61 -15.54
N ALA A 53 -2.84 7.09 -15.17
CA ALA A 53 -2.94 5.91 -14.32
C ALA A 53 -2.26 4.69 -14.95
N ALA A 54 -2.44 4.49 -16.25
CA ALA A 54 -1.80 3.39 -16.96
C ALA A 54 -0.28 3.52 -16.96
N LYS A 55 0.24 4.71 -17.20
CA LYS A 55 1.68 4.98 -17.16
C LYS A 55 2.24 4.78 -15.77
N LYS A 56 1.51 5.23 -14.75
CA LYS A 56 1.94 5.08 -13.35
C LYS A 56 2.00 3.60 -12.97
N CYS A 57 1.02 2.81 -13.38
CA CYS A 57 1.03 1.37 -13.15
C CYS A 57 2.21 0.70 -13.85
N ALA A 58 2.54 1.11 -15.08
CA ALA A 58 3.67 0.55 -15.81
C ALA A 58 5.00 0.79 -15.11
N VAL A 59 5.14 1.93 -14.42
CA VAL A 59 6.34 2.24 -13.65
C VAL A 59 6.34 1.53 -12.29
N LEU A 60 5.21 1.59 -11.57
CA LEU A 60 5.13 1.07 -10.20
C LEU A 60 5.06 -0.45 -10.12
N ALA A 61 4.43 -1.11 -11.10
CA ALA A 61 4.26 -2.55 -11.04
C ALA A 61 5.60 -3.31 -10.95
N PRO A 62 6.62 -3.00 -11.80
CA PRO A 62 7.92 -3.66 -11.64
C PRO A 62 8.59 -3.33 -10.30
N LEU A 63 8.50 -2.08 -9.86
CA LEU A 63 9.12 -1.67 -8.59
C LEU A 63 8.50 -2.40 -7.40
N LEU A 64 7.18 -2.57 -7.40
CA LEU A 64 6.48 -3.23 -6.30
C LEU A 64 6.49 -4.74 -6.44
N LEU A 65 6.19 -5.27 -7.64
CA LEU A 65 5.95 -6.70 -7.81
C LEU A 65 7.19 -7.48 -8.22
N LYS A 66 8.26 -6.81 -8.64
CA LYS A 66 9.53 -7.47 -8.91
C LYS A 66 10.48 -7.32 -7.73
N ASP A 67 10.65 -6.09 -7.25
CA ASP A 67 11.64 -5.79 -6.20
C ASP A 67 11.07 -5.96 -4.81
N HIS A 68 9.77 -5.77 -4.62
CA HIS A 68 9.11 -5.81 -3.32
C HIS A 68 7.93 -6.77 -3.28
N ARG A 69 7.95 -7.81 -4.10
CA ARG A 69 6.84 -8.78 -4.14
C ARG A 69 6.56 -9.39 -2.77
N ALA A 70 7.62 -9.83 -2.10
CA ALA A 70 7.48 -10.44 -0.78
C ALA A 70 6.92 -9.44 0.23
N ASP A 71 7.33 -8.18 0.13
CA ASP A 71 6.84 -7.14 1.03
C ASP A 71 5.37 -6.83 0.78
N VAL A 72 4.97 -6.72 -0.48
CA VAL A 72 3.56 -6.49 -0.84
C VAL A 72 2.69 -7.65 -0.37
N PHE A 73 3.11 -8.88 -0.65
CA PHE A 73 2.36 -10.07 -0.22
C PHE A 73 2.32 -10.18 1.29
N GLY A 74 3.41 -9.82 1.97
CA GLY A 74 3.46 -9.80 3.42
C GLY A 74 2.46 -8.82 4.01
N ILE A 75 2.40 -7.61 3.48
CA ILE A 75 1.44 -6.60 3.93
C ILE A 75 0.00 -7.10 3.75
N LEU A 76 -0.31 -7.64 2.57
CA LEU A 76 -1.65 -8.16 2.31
C LEU A 76 -2.00 -9.33 3.22
N SER A 77 -1.02 -10.19 3.52
CA SER A 77 -1.25 -11.33 4.41
C SER A 77 -1.60 -10.88 5.82
N VAL A 78 -0.92 -9.87 6.32
CA VAL A 78 -1.20 -9.33 7.65
C VAL A 78 -2.58 -8.67 7.69
N LEU A 79 -2.88 -7.83 6.69
CA LEU A 79 -4.13 -7.07 6.66
C LEU A 79 -5.35 -7.96 6.41
N ASN A 80 -5.18 -9.11 5.78
CA ASN A 80 -6.28 -10.03 5.46
C ASN A 80 -6.24 -11.31 6.28
N ASP A 81 -5.42 -11.36 7.32
CA ASP A 81 -5.32 -12.49 8.25
C ASP A 81 -5.10 -13.80 7.51
N THR A 82 -4.11 -13.82 6.65
CA THR A 82 -3.73 -14.99 5.85
C THR A 82 -2.19 -15.07 5.79
N THR A 83 -1.66 -15.90 4.90
CA THR A 83 -0.22 -16.03 4.72
C THR A 83 0.23 -15.44 3.39
N ALA A 84 1.50 -15.06 3.30
CA ALA A 84 2.06 -14.57 2.04
C ALA A 84 1.97 -15.62 0.93
N ASP A 85 2.15 -16.90 1.27
CA ASP A 85 2.02 -17.99 0.31
C ASP A 85 0.58 -18.08 -0.23
N ALA A 86 -0.42 -17.94 0.64
CA ALA A 86 -1.82 -17.92 0.22
C ALA A 86 -2.11 -16.75 -0.70
N VAL A 87 -1.56 -15.57 -0.40
CA VAL A 87 -1.70 -14.39 -1.26
C VAL A 87 -1.09 -14.67 -2.64
N ALA A 88 0.09 -15.26 -2.67
CA ALA A 88 0.79 -15.56 -3.93
C ALA A 88 0.02 -16.52 -4.82
N LYS A 89 -0.74 -17.42 -4.21
CA LYS A 89 -1.46 -18.48 -4.94
C LYS A 89 -2.92 -18.16 -5.22
N GLN A 90 -3.45 -17.09 -4.64
CA GLN A 90 -4.84 -16.74 -4.85
C GLN A 90 -5.07 -16.15 -6.24
N ASN A 91 -6.33 -16.10 -6.65
CA ASN A 91 -6.72 -15.50 -7.92
C ASN A 91 -6.30 -14.04 -7.97
N VAL A 92 -5.80 -13.59 -9.13
CA VAL A 92 -5.32 -12.21 -9.29
C VAL A 92 -6.42 -11.18 -9.02
N LEU A 93 -7.67 -11.48 -9.36
CA LEU A 93 -8.77 -10.57 -9.06
C LEU A 93 -8.96 -10.39 -7.58
N THR A 94 -8.82 -11.48 -6.80
CA THR A 94 -8.89 -11.40 -5.34
C THR A 94 -7.80 -10.47 -4.81
N THR A 95 -6.58 -10.59 -5.31
CA THR A 95 -5.48 -9.73 -4.90
C THR A 95 -5.75 -8.26 -5.24
N ILE A 96 -6.24 -7.99 -6.45
CA ILE A 96 -6.58 -6.63 -6.87
C ILE A 96 -7.65 -6.03 -5.97
N LEU A 97 -8.68 -6.80 -5.64
CA LEU A 97 -9.75 -6.33 -4.76
C LEU A 97 -9.23 -6.07 -3.34
N GLN A 98 -8.31 -6.88 -2.85
CA GLN A 98 -7.70 -6.66 -1.54
C GLN A 98 -6.86 -5.37 -1.54
N ILE A 99 -6.07 -5.14 -2.56
CA ILE A 99 -5.29 -3.91 -2.70
C ILE A 99 -6.22 -2.70 -2.74
N ARG A 100 -7.28 -2.79 -3.54
CA ARG A 100 -8.27 -1.73 -3.63
C ARG A 100 -8.93 -1.44 -2.28
N SER A 101 -9.22 -2.50 -1.53
CA SER A 101 -9.83 -2.36 -0.20
C SER A 101 -8.93 -1.61 0.76
N VAL A 102 -7.62 -1.87 0.72
CA VAL A 102 -6.65 -1.15 1.55
C VAL A 102 -6.65 0.34 1.21
N PHE A 103 -6.63 0.69 -0.07
CA PHE A 103 -6.64 2.09 -0.48
C PHE A 103 -7.96 2.81 -0.20
N LYS A 104 -9.05 2.05 -0.05
CA LYS A 104 -10.35 2.61 0.31
C LYS A 104 -10.57 2.72 1.82
N ASP A 105 -9.74 2.06 2.61
CA ASP A 105 -9.86 2.14 4.07
C ASP A 105 -9.29 3.47 4.53
N LYS A 106 -10.17 4.43 4.69
CA LYS A 106 -9.80 5.77 5.08
C LYS A 106 -9.12 5.82 6.45
N ASP A 107 -9.60 5.02 7.38
CA ASP A 107 -9.04 4.98 8.73
C ASP A 107 -7.59 4.48 8.69
N LEU A 108 -7.33 3.46 7.89
CA LEU A 108 -5.99 2.92 7.73
C LEU A 108 -5.06 3.94 7.08
N LEU A 109 -5.52 4.62 6.03
CA LEU A 109 -4.73 5.63 5.34
C LEU A 109 -4.46 6.84 6.25
N ASP A 110 -5.46 7.28 7.00
CA ASP A 110 -5.30 8.38 7.94
C ASP A 110 -4.32 8.03 9.06
N PHE A 111 -4.38 6.79 9.52
CA PHE A 111 -3.45 6.29 10.52
C PHE A 111 -2.00 6.37 10.03
N PHE A 112 -1.72 5.85 8.83
CA PHE A 112 -0.38 5.88 8.26
C PHE A 112 0.09 7.31 7.97
N ARG A 113 -0.83 8.16 7.53
CA ARG A 113 -0.52 9.58 7.30
C ARG A 113 -0.12 10.27 8.59
N SER A 114 -0.84 10.02 9.67
CA SER A 114 -0.51 10.57 10.98
C SER A 114 0.87 10.14 11.46
N PHE A 115 1.23 8.89 11.20
CA PHE A 115 2.54 8.37 11.54
C PHE A 115 3.65 9.11 10.80
N GLY A 116 3.48 9.29 9.50
CA GLY A 116 4.46 9.99 8.69
C GLY A 116 4.58 11.46 9.02
N GLN A 117 3.47 12.09 9.36
CA GLN A 117 3.45 13.52 9.69
C GLN A 117 3.89 13.81 11.11
N GLY A 118 3.71 12.85 12.01
CA GLY A 118 4.07 13.03 13.41
C GLY A 118 5.53 13.44 13.58
N ASP A 119 6.42 12.85 12.82
CA ASP A 119 7.83 13.16 12.88
C ASP A 119 8.12 14.56 12.34
N GLY A 120 7.40 14.98 11.34
CA GLY A 120 7.60 16.28 10.73
C GLY A 120 7.12 17.42 11.58
N THR A 121 6.23 17.14 12.51
CA THR A 121 5.65 18.17 13.39
C THR A 121 6.32 18.22 14.75
N ALA A 122 7.11 17.24 15.01
CA ALA A 122 7.79 17.15 16.30
C ALA A 122 8.80 18.28 16.47
#